data_fb05573fb1b467747fe4ac08e0f2eb4f
#
_entry.id   fb05573fb1b467747fe4ac08e0f2eb4f
#
_cell.length_a   1.000
_cell.length_b   1.000
_cell.length_c   1.000
_cell.angle_alpha   90.00
_cell.angle_beta   90.00
_cell.angle_gamma   90.00
#
_symmetry.space_group_name_H-M   'P 1'
#
loop_
_entity.id
_entity.type
_entity.pdbx_description
1 polymer ?
#
loop_
_entity_poly.entity_id
_entity_poly.type
_entity_poly.pdbx_seq_one_letter_code
_entity_poly.pdbx_strand_id
1 'polypeptide(L)'
;MDKPDLLAPRLLALGDAAWTVEFGREISSEVNARVMGLAERVALLRQDDPLFASVGDLVPTFRSLTLHFDPLLTDAEALGERLLALGQQAGSKLHEGRRWRLPVCFEGDFAPDLPRLAQAKGLGQDMVIERLLAAEFRVYMIGFLPGFPYMGGLPPELAMPRLASPRQRVPANSLAVAGEMCAVYPWESPGGWNLLGRTPVQLFDLKQAGQPAMLAAGDRVRWYPVSRDEYERLQQQIQGGALPRESFLQAEEQTCPA
;
A
#
# COMPACT_ATOMS: atom_id res chain seq x y z
N MET A 1 -3.39 -23.90 8.85
CA MET A 1 -2.67 -22.75 8.29
C MET A 1 -1.20 -22.98 8.59
N ASP A 2 -0.44 -23.36 7.57
CA ASP A 2 1.00 -23.50 7.72
C ASP A 2 1.60 -22.13 8.04
N LYS A 3 2.52 -22.09 9.02
CA LYS A 3 3.27 -20.86 9.29
C LYS A 3 4.03 -20.47 8.01
N PRO A 4 4.01 -19.19 7.60
CA PRO A 4 4.85 -18.76 6.48
C PRO A 4 6.30 -19.14 6.78
N ASP A 5 6.96 -19.68 5.77
CA ASP A 5 8.37 -20.05 5.86
C ASP A 5 9.20 -18.76 5.99
N LEU A 6 9.41 -18.33 7.23
CA LEU A 6 10.19 -17.13 7.58
C LEU A 6 11.66 -17.42 7.28
N LEU A 7 12.03 -17.26 6.04
CA LEU A 7 13.39 -17.42 5.57
C LEU A 7 14.35 -16.46 6.29
N ALA A 8 15.59 -16.88 6.46
CA ALA A 8 16.66 -15.98 6.86
C ALA A 8 16.75 -14.82 5.85
N PRO A 9 16.91 -13.57 6.31
CA PRO A 9 17.00 -12.44 5.39
C PRO A 9 18.24 -12.59 4.48
N ARG A 10 18.10 -12.12 3.24
CA ARG A 10 19.19 -12.11 2.25
C ARG A 10 19.54 -10.68 1.92
N LEU A 11 20.85 -10.41 1.79
CA LEU A 11 21.35 -9.13 1.32
C LEU A 11 21.63 -9.22 -0.19
N LEU A 12 21.11 -8.27 -0.94
CA LEU A 12 21.24 -8.18 -2.40
C LEU A 12 21.75 -6.80 -2.77
N ALA A 13 22.79 -6.73 -3.58
CA ALA A 13 23.27 -5.47 -4.12
C ALA A 13 22.30 -4.93 -5.19
N LEU A 14 22.02 -3.64 -5.14
CA LEU A 14 21.29 -2.93 -6.19
C LEU A 14 22.22 -1.81 -6.74
N GLY A 15 23.03 -2.15 -7.73
CA GLY A 15 24.14 -1.30 -8.16
C GLY A 15 25.21 -1.19 -7.07
N ASP A 16 25.87 -0.04 -7.02
CA ASP A 16 26.95 0.30 -6.10
C ASP A 16 26.52 1.25 -4.95
N ALA A 17 25.29 1.73 -5.00
CA ALA A 17 24.76 2.76 -4.09
C ALA A 17 23.48 2.32 -3.36
N ALA A 18 23.15 1.02 -3.36
CA ALA A 18 22.01 0.54 -2.60
C ALA A 18 22.13 -0.94 -2.19
N TRP A 19 21.57 -1.25 -1.02
CA TRP A 19 21.38 -2.59 -0.52
C TRP A 19 19.89 -2.91 -0.39
N THR A 20 19.52 -4.14 -0.76
CA THR A 20 18.18 -4.68 -0.54
C THR A 20 18.25 -5.85 0.42
N VAL A 21 17.51 -5.76 1.53
CA VAL A 21 17.31 -6.88 2.47
C VAL A 21 15.96 -7.53 2.14
N GLU A 22 15.99 -8.78 1.69
CA GLU A 22 14.81 -9.56 1.33
C GLU A 22 14.47 -10.57 2.44
N PHE A 23 13.23 -10.61 2.88
CA PHE A 23 12.75 -11.41 4.02
C PHE A 23 11.98 -12.67 3.66
N GLY A 24 11.69 -12.88 2.40
CA GLY A 24 10.92 -14.04 1.94
C GLY A 24 10.52 -13.97 0.48
N ARG A 25 9.75 -14.96 0.05
CA ARG A 25 9.26 -15.06 -1.34
C ARG A 25 7.78 -14.74 -1.48
N GLU A 26 7.03 -14.82 -0.38
CA GLU A 26 5.60 -14.64 -0.34
C GLU A 26 5.22 -13.26 0.20
N ILE A 27 4.02 -12.81 -0.19
CA ILE A 27 3.40 -11.61 0.36
C ILE A 27 2.61 -12.02 1.59
N SER A 28 3.15 -11.71 2.77
CA SER A 28 2.44 -11.94 4.03
C SER A 28 2.59 -10.75 4.98
N SER A 29 1.66 -10.64 5.92
CA SER A 29 1.68 -9.59 6.93
C SER A 29 2.90 -9.72 7.86
N GLU A 30 3.34 -10.94 8.17
CA GLU A 30 4.49 -11.23 9.01
C GLU A 30 5.80 -10.84 8.32
N VAL A 31 5.94 -11.16 7.02
CA VAL A 31 7.11 -10.76 6.23
C VAL A 31 7.16 -9.24 6.12
N ASN A 32 6.04 -8.60 5.82
CA ASN A 32 5.98 -7.15 5.74
C ASN A 32 6.25 -6.46 7.09
N ALA A 33 5.81 -7.04 8.21
CA ALA A 33 6.13 -6.53 9.54
C ALA A 33 7.65 -6.50 9.80
N ARG A 34 8.40 -7.51 9.35
CA ARG A 34 9.87 -7.50 9.44
C ARG A 34 10.50 -6.41 8.57
N VAL A 35 9.97 -6.20 7.37
CA VAL A 35 10.40 -5.11 6.48
C VAL A 35 10.23 -3.77 7.17
N MET A 36 9.04 -3.51 7.72
CA MET A 36 8.73 -2.25 8.40
C MET A 36 9.55 -2.07 9.67
N GLY A 37 9.73 -3.12 10.47
CA GLY A 37 10.55 -3.08 11.68
C GLY A 37 12.03 -2.77 11.38
N LEU A 38 12.57 -3.32 10.27
CA LEU A 38 13.92 -2.94 9.82
C LEU A 38 13.97 -1.48 9.34
N ALA A 39 12.97 -1.03 8.59
CA ALA A 39 12.91 0.35 8.09
C ALA A 39 12.87 1.36 9.24
N GLU A 40 12.04 1.13 10.26
CA GLU A 40 11.97 1.96 11.48
C GLU A 40 13.32 1.97 12.22
N ARG A 41 13.93 0.80 12.38
CA ARG A 41 15.22 0.69 13.05
C ARG A 41 16.33 1.45 12.33
N VAL A 42 16.38 1.35 11.00
CA VAL A 42 17.34 2.10 10.19
C VAL A 42 17.08 3.61 10.26
N ALA A 43 15.81 4.03 10.23
CA ALA A 43 15.44 5.44 10.36
C ALA A 43 15.93 6.07 11.68
N LEU A 44 15.92 5.32 12.78
CA LEU A 44 16.48 5.75 14.06
C LEU A 44 18.02 5.80 14.01
N LEU A 45 18.68 4.77 13.46
CA LEU A 45 20.14 4.70 13.40
C LEU A 45 20.75 5.80 12.53
N ARG A 46 20.04 6.33 11.54
CA ARG A 46 20.51 7.48 10.73
C ARG A 46 20.85 8.72 11.56
N GLN A 47 20.31 8.84 12.75
CA GLN A 47 20.54 9.99 13.63
C GLN A 47 21.78 9.82 14.51
N ASP A 48 22.08 8.58 14.91
CA ASP A 48 23.04 8.31 15.98
C ASP A 48 24.27 7.47 15.53
N ASP A 49 24.15 6.72 14.44
CA ASP A 49 25.20 5.81 13.98
C ASP A 49 25.87 6.35 12.70
N PRO A 50 27.17 6.71 12.73
CA PRO A 50 27.88 7.27 11.57
C PRO A 50 27.82 6.38 10.32
N LEU A 51 27.73 5.05 10.46
CA LEU A 51 27.62 4.11 9.35
C LEU A 51 26.33 4.33 8.55
N PHE A 52 25.27 4.82 9.19
CA PHE A 52 23.99 5.11 8.58
C PHE A 52 23.78 6.60 8.21
N ALA A 53 24.75 7.46 8.49
CA ALA A 53 24.61 8.91 8.28
C ALA A 53 24.45 9.29 6.79
N SER A 54 25.03 8.51 5.87
CA SER A 54 24.89 8.71 4.42
C SER A 54 23.67 8.06 3.81
N VAL A 55 22.85 7.34 4.61
CA VAL A 55 21.67 6.68 4.12
C VAL A 55 20.62 7.71 3.74
N GLY A 56 20.24 7.68 2.48
CA GLY A 56 19.18 8.50 1.89
C GLY A 56 17.81 7.84 2.00
N ASP A 57 17.25 7.43 0.87
CA ASP A 57 15.92 6.87 0.81
C ASP A 57 15.84 5.44 1.35
N LEU A 58 14.76 5.18 2.08
CA LEU A 58 14.32 3.85 2.49
C LEU A 58 13.08 3.48 1.70
N VAL A 59 13.15 2.38 0.96
CA VAL A 59 12.06 1.92 0.11
C VAL A 59 11.55 0.56 0.59
N PRO A 60 10.61 0.54 1.55
CA PRO A 60 9.97 -0.70 1.97
C PRO A 60 9.04 -1.19 0.87
N THR A 61 9.01 -2.52 0.69
CA THR A 61 8.09 -3.21 -0.21
C THR A 61 7.33 -4.31 0.54
N PHE A 62 6.63 -5.20 -0.18
CA PHE A 62 5.91 -6.32 0.43
C PHE A 62 6.81 -7.20 1.29
N ARG A 63 8.04 -7.46 0.85
CA ARG A 63 8.94 -8.49 1.39
C ARG A 63 10.41 -8.08 1.45
N SER A 64 10.72 -6.84 1.11
CA SER A 64 12.09 -6.33 1.12
C SER A 64 12.17 -4.87 1.52
N LEU A 65 13.31 -4.48 2.06
CA LEU A 65 13.69 -3.09 2.27
C LEU A 65 14.89 -2.79 1.38
N THR A 66 14.76 -1.80 0.51
CA THR A 66 15.89 -1.21 -0.21
C THR A 66 16.32 0.07 0.47
N LEU A 67 17.60 0.24 0.63
CA LEU A 67 18.23 1.35 1.31
C LEU A 67 19.28 1.94 0.35
N HIS A 68 19.11 3.21 0.01
CA HIS A 68 20.05 3.97 -0.80
C HIS A 68 21.05 4.71 0.08
N PHE A 69 22.33 4.75 -0.32
CA PHE A 69 23.38 5.41 0.43
C PHE A 69 24.38 6.07 -0.51
N ASP A 70 25.18 7.01 0.01
CA ASP A 70 26.30 7.58 -0.74
C ASP A 70 27.55 6.70 -0.58
N PRO A 71 27.99 6.01 -1.66
CA PRO A 71 29.13 5.10 -1.58
C PRO A 71 30.48 5.80 -1.40
N LEU A 72 30.52 7.12 -1.55
CA LEU A 72 31.73 7.91 -1.27
C LEU A 72 31.89 8.26 0.21
N LEU A 73 30.79 8.16 0.98
CA LEU A 73 30.75 8.56 2.40
C LEU A 73 30.61 7.37 3.35
N THR A 74 30.33 6.17 2.83
CA THR A 74 30.02 4.99 3.66
C THR A 74 30.76 3.76 3.15
N ASP A 75 31.30 2.99 4.08
CA ASP A 75 31.77 1.64 3.81
C ASP A 75 30.56 0.75 3.49
N ALA A 76 30.38 0.46 2.19
CA ALA A 76 29.22 -0.30 1.70
C ALA A 76 29.17 -1.74 2.25
N GLU A 77 30.34 -2.39 2.43
CA GLU A 77 30.43 -3.75 2.95
C GLU A 77 30.02 -3.80 4.42
N ALA A 78 30.59 -2.93 5.25
CA ALA A 78 30.25 -2.81 6.65
C ALA A 78 28.75 -2.45 6.87
N LEU A 79 28.21 -1.55 6.01
CA LEU A 79 26.78 -1.21 6.02
C LEU A 79 25.92 -2.44 5.69
N GLY A 80 26.30 -3.21 4.67
CA GLY A 80 25.58 -4.42 4.25
C GLY A 80 25.55 -5.49 5.34
N GLU A 81 26.70 -5.78 5.98
CA GLU A 81 26.79 -6.72 7.09
C GLU A 81 25.92 -6.28 8.28
N ARG A 82 25.97 -5.00 8.61
CA ARG A 82 25.15 -4.45 9.71
C ARG A 82 23.65 -4.53 9.40
N LEU A 83 23.25 -4.24 8.17
CA LEU A 83 21.86 -4.37 7.72
C LEU A 83 21.36 -5.81 7.80
N LEU A 84 22.17 -6.77 7.37
CA LEU A 84 21.82 -8.19 7.43
C LEU A 84 21.63 -8.64 8.89
N ALA A 85 22.53 -8.23 9.78
CA ALA A 85 22.43 -8.53 11.21
C ALA A 85 21.15 -7.91 11.83
N LEU A 86 20.82 -6.68 11.49
CA LEU A 86 19.57 -6.03 11.90
C LEU A 86 18.33 -6.75 11.34
N GLY A 87 18.38 -7.17 10.08
CA GLY A 87 17.32 -7.92 9.43
C GLY A 87 17.05 -9.29 10.10
N GLN A 88 18.10 -9.96 10.58
CA GLN A 88 17.96 -11.21 11.35
C GLN A 88 17.25 -11.00 12.69
N GLN A 89 17.42 -9.82 13.30
CA GLN A 89 16.81 -9.43 14.57
C GLN A 89 15.45 -8.75 14.39
N ALA A 90 15.05 -8.45 13.13
CA ALA A 90 13.80 -7.77 12.84
C ALA A 90 12.60 -8.63 13.31
N GLY A 91 11.86 -8.10 14.28
CA GLY A 91 10.67 -8.73 14.81
C GLY A 91 9.51 -8.71 13.82
N SER A 92 8.57 -9.63 13.98
CA SER A 92 7.33 -9.70 13.19
C SER A 92 6.16 -8.95 13.85
N LYS A 93 6.43 -8.02 14.76
CA LYS A 93 5.36 -7.22 15.36
C LYS A 93 4.73 -6.35 14.29
N LEU A 94 3.45 -6.58 14.06
CA LEU A 94 2.68 -5.79 13.11
C LEU A 94 2.63 -4.33 13.59
N HIS A 95 3.12 -3.42 12.77
CA HIS A 95 2.89 -2.00 12.98
C HIS A 95 1.40 -1.75 12.70
N GLU A 96 0.64 -1.27 13.70
CA GLU A 96 -0.73 -0.87 13.51
C GLU A 96 -0.74 0.58 13.03
N GLY A 97 -0.98 0.75 11.72
CA GLY A 97 -1.20 2.04 11.11
C GLY A 97 -2.63 2.57 11.39
N ARG A 98 -2.93 3.70 10.80
CA ARG A 98 -4.24 4.35 10.91
C ARG A 98 -5.31 3.50 10.23
N ARG A 99 -6.55 3.66 10.68
CA ARG A 99 -7.72 3.01 10.08
C ARG A 99 -8.53 4.04 9.30
N TRP A 100 -8.77 3.74 8.04
CA TRP A 100 -9.48 4.60 7.11
C TRP A 100 -10.77 3.95 6.66
N ARG A 101 -11.84 4.75 6.56
CA ARG A 101 -13.10 4.36 5.93
C ARG A 101 -13.37 5.29 4.77
N LEU A 102 -13.16 4.80 3.55
CA LEU A 102 -13.16 5.60 2.34
C LEU A 102 -14.38 5.32 1.47
N PRO A 103 -15.02 6.36 0.90
CA PRO A 103 -16.13 6.22 -0.04
C PRO A 103 -15.66 5.66 -1.38
N VAL A 104 -16.48 4.85 -2.03
CA VAL A 104 -16.25 4.36 -3.38
C VAL A 104 -17.56 4.23 -4.14
N CYS A 105 -17.59 4.73 -5.38
CA CYS A 105 -18.69 4.56 -6.31
C CYS A 105 -18.39 3.45 -7.30
N PHE A 106 -19.35 2.52 -7.48
CA PHE A 106 -19.25 1.36 -8.36
C PHE A 106 -20.10 1.51 -9.64
N GLU A 107 -20.67 2.67 -9.89
CA GLU A 107 -21.64 2.88 -10.96
C GLU A 107 -20.99 3.20 -12.31
N GLY A 108 -21.52 2.60 -13.35
CA GLY A 108 -21.25 2.94 -14.74
C GLY A 108 -19.77 2.92 -15.11
N ASP A 109 -19.29 4.03 -15.65
CA ASP A 109 -17.91 4.22 -16.12
C ASP A 109 -16.86 4.29 -14.99
N PHE A 110 -17.28 4.33 -13.73
CA PHE A 110 -16.37 4.24 -12.59
C PHE A 110 -15.88 2.82 -12.34
N ALA A 111 -16.63 1.80 -12.77
CA ALA A 111 -16.32 0.39 -12.56
C ALA A 111 -16.36 -0.43 -13.87
N PRO A 112 -15.59 -0.04 -14.92
CA PRO A 112 -15.73 -0.63 -16.25
C PRO A 112 -15.38 -2.12 -16.32
N ASP A 113 -14.60 -2.67 -15.39
CA ASP A 113 -14.21 -4.06 -15.36
C ASP A 113 -15.04 -4.91 -14.37
N LEU A 114 -15.91 -4.30 -13.59
CA LEU A 114 -16.76 -5.00 -12.64
C LEU A 114 -17.61 -6.10 -13.29
N PRO A 115 -18.31 -5.84 -14.42
CA PRO A 115 -19.07 -6.90 -15.12
C PRO A 115 -18.19 -8.06 -15.58
N ARG A 116 -17.00 -7.76 -16.12
CA ARG A 116 -16.06 -8.78 -16.61
C ARG A 116 -15.50 -9.63 -15.45
N LEU A 117 -15.15 -9.01 -14.32
CA LEU A 117 -14.68 -9.75 -13.15
C LEU A 117 -15.79 -10.63 -12.60
N ALA A 118 -17.00 -10.11 -12.44
CA ALA A 118 -18.17 -10.85 -11.97
C ALA A 118 -18.42 -12.08 -12.82
N GLN A 119 -18.46 -11.91 -14.15
CA GLN A 119 -18.62 -13.02 -15.10
C GLN A 119 -17.50 -14.06 -14.97
N ALA A 120 -16.24 -13.64 -14.92
CA ALA A 120 -15.10 -14.55 -14.83
C ALA A 120 -15.08 -15.36 -13.53
N LYS A 121 -15.74 -14.87 -12.49
CA LYS A 121 -15.84 -15.52 -11.17
C LYS A 121 -17.17 -16.27 -10.96
N GLY A 122 -18.08 -16.20 -11.90
CA GLY A 122 -19.42 -16.79 -11.76
C GLY A 122 -20.24 -16.12 -10.66
N LEU A 123 -20.01 -14.84 -10.40
CA LEU A 123 -20.68 -14.03 -9.37
C LEU A 123 -21.57 -12.96 -10.00
N GLY A 124 -22.59 -12.52 -9.26
CA GLY A 124 -23.28 -11.26 -9.56
C GLY A 124 -22.40 -10.04 -9.21
N GLN A 125 -22.60 -8.90 -9.89
CA GLN A 125 -21.85 -7.68 -9.59
C GLN A 125 -22.06 -7.23 -8.14
N ASP A 126 -23.28 -7.31 -7.63
CA ASP A 126 -23.61 -6.96 -6.25
C ASP A 126 -22.83 -7.82 -5.24
N MET A 127 -22.67 -9.11 -5.53
CA MET A 127 -21.88 -10.01 -4.69
C MET A 127 -20.38 -9.65 -4.70
N VAL A 128 -19.84 -9.23 -5.82
CA VAL A 128 -18.44 -8.73 -5.89
C VAL A 128 -18.28 -7.48 -5.05
N ILE A 129 -19.21 -6.54 -5.16
CA ILE A 129 -19.22 -5.31 -4.37
C ILE A 129 -19.34 -5.63 -2.87
N GLU A 130 -20.27 -6.47 -2.48
CA GLU A 130 -20.46 -6.89 -1.08
C GLU A 130 -19.16 -7.46 -0.49
N ARG A 131 -18.48 -8.35 -1.21
CA ARG A 131 -17.21 -8.93 -0.75
C ARG A 131 -16.08 -7.91 -0.64
N LEU A 132 -15.99 -6.96 -1.57
CA LEU A 132 -15.03 -5.85 -1.49
C LEU A 132 -15.30 -4.96 -0.27
N LEU A 133 -16.57 -4.68 0.02
CA LEU A 133 -16.97 -3.83 1.15
C LEU A 133 -16.82 -4.54 2.50
N ALA A 134 -16.96 -5.86 2.55
CA ALA A 134 -16.74 -6.65 3.75
C ALA A 134 -15.25 -6.83 4.08
N ALA A 135 -14.36 -6.65 3.10
CA ALA A 135 -12.92 -6.82 3.28
C ALA A 135 -12.28 -5.62 3.99
N GLU A 136 -11.23 -5.91 4.77
CA GLU A 136 -10.31 -4.90 5.28
C GLU A 136 -8.98 -5.04 4.52
N PHE A 137 -8.56 -3.95 3.91
CA PHE A 137 -7.34 -3.89 3.13
C PHE A 137 -6.21 -3.30 3.98
N ARG A 138 -5.03 -3.92 3.93
CA ARG A 138 -3.81 -3.41 4.56
C ARG A 138 -2.89 -2.84 3.51
N VAL A 139 -2.44 -1.61 3.70
CA VAL A 139 -1.40 -0.99 2.86
C VAL A 139 -0.05 -1.63 3.19
N TYR A 140 0.55 -2.31 2.21
CA TYR A 140 1.88 -2.90 2.37
C TYR A 140 2.99 -1.92 1.98
N MET A 141 2.77 -1.14 0.94
CA MET A 141 3.75 -0.19 0.43
C MET A 141 3.08 0.92 -0.37
N ILE A 142 3.78 2.03 -0.50
CA ILE A 142 3.48 3.11 -1.46
C ILE A 142 4.56 3.09 -2.53
N GLY A 143 4.17 3.10 -3.82
CA GLY A 143 5.16 3.04 -4.91
C GLY A 143 4.51 3.14 -6.28
N PHE A 144 5.27 3.02 -7.35
CA PHE A 144 4.86 3.20 -8.74
C PHE A 144 4.54 4.66 -9.08
N LEU A 145 3.61 5.29 -8.37
CA LEU A 145 3.26 6.71 -8.47
C LEU A 145 3.23 7.32 -7.06
N PRO A 146 3.48 8.63 -6.92
CA PRO A 146 3.31 9.30 -5.62
C PRO A 146 1.92 9.04 -5.04
N GLY A 147 1.87 8.46 -3.84
CA GLY A 147 0.63 8.15 -3.14
C GLY A 147 -0.12 6.89 -3.62
N PHE A 148 0.43 6.07 -4.54
CA PHE A 148 -0.19 4.83 -5.00
C PHE A 148 -0.05 3.73 -3.95
N PRO A 149 -1.13 3.29 -3.28
CA PRO A 149 -1.08 2.26 -2.26
C PRO A 149 -1.22 0.86 -2.89
N TYR A 150 -0.28 0.00 -2.58
CA TYR A 150 -0.45 -1.44 -2.81
C TYR A 150 -1.04 -2.06 -1.55
N MET A 151 -2.21 -2.66 -1.67
CA MET A 151 -2.96 -3.21 -0.54
C MET A 151 -3.20 -4.70 -0.71
N GLY A 152 -2.97 -5.47 0.35
CA GLY A 152 -3.43 -6.85 0.49
C GLY A 152 -4.77 -6.92 1.23
N GLY A 153 -5.31 -8.14 1.34
CA GLY A 153 -6.62 -8.38 1.96
C GLY A 153 -7.76 -8.50 0.95
N LEU A 154 -7.44 -8.54 -0.36
CA LEU A 154 -8.44 -8.88 -1.36
C LEU A 154 -8.94 -10.32 -1.13
N PRO A 155 -10.26 -10.55 -1.06
CA PRO A 155 -10.81 -11.90 -1.00
C PRO A 155 -10.26 -12.76 -2.15
N PRO A 156 -9.72 -13.96 -1.88
CA PRO A 156 -9.05 -14.79 -2.89
C PRO A 156 -9.92 -15.10 -4.11
N GLU A 157 -11.23 -15.21 -3.91
CA GLU A 157 -12.20 -15.44 -4.98
C GLU A 157 -12.31 -14.27 -5.97
N LEU A 158 -11.90 -13.06 -5.57
CA LEU A 158 -11.89 -11.88 -6.43
C LEU A 158 -10.53 -11.66 -7.12
N ALA A 159 -9.53 -12.49 -6.82
CA ALA A 159 -8.22 -12.40 -7.45
C ALA A 159 -8.33 -12.48 -8.98
N MET A 160 -7.77 -11.53 -9.69
CA MET A 160 -7.90 -11.41 -11.15
C MET A 160 -6.55 -11.02 -11.77
N PRO A 161 -6.08 -11.69 -12.83
CA PRO A 161 -4.86 -11.29 -13.50
C PRO A 161 -4.98 -9.87 -14.09
N ARG A 162 -3.84 -9.22 -14.32
CA ARG A 162 -3.79 -7.96 -15.06
C ARG A 162 -4.41 -8.12 -16.44
N LEU A 163 -4.85 -7.01 -17.01
CA LEU A 163 -5.25 -6.95 -18.41
C LEU A 163 -4.09 -7.37 -19.31
N ALA A 164 -4.38 -8.14 -20.37
CA ALA A 164 -3.37 -8.53 -21.35
C ALA A 164 -2.74 -7.31 -22.06
N SER A 165 -3.55 -6.27 -22.29
CA SER A 165 -3.09 -4.99 -22.82
C SER A 165 -3.43 -3.90 -21.81
N PRO A 166 -2.44 -3.23 -21.23
CA PRO A 166 -2.67 -2.11 -20.31
C PRO A 166 -3.41 -0.96 -21.00
N ARG A 167 -4.26 -0.26 -20.23
CA ARG A 167 -4.87 1.00 -20.69
C ARG A 167 -3.81 2.08 -20.77
N GLN A 168 -3.89 2.92 -21.78
CA GLN A 168 -3.04 4.11 -21.88
C GLN A 168 -3.42 5.17 -20.83
N ARG A 169 -4.70 5.20 -20.43
CA ARG A 169 -5.25 6.13 -19.46
C ARG A 169 -6.18 5.43 -18.49
N VAL A 170 -5.75 5.32 -17.24
CA VAL A 170 -6.57 4.96 -16.09
C VAL A 170 -6.93 6.25 -15.38
N PRO A 171 -8.20 6.57 -15.20
CA PRO A 171 -8.60 7.80 -14.52
C PRO A 171 -8.07 7.85 -13.07
N ALA A 172 -7.78 9.07 -12.59
CA ALA A 172 -7.38 9.28 -11.20
C ALA A 172 -8.43 8.74 -10.22
N ASN A 173 -7.97 8.32 -9.06
CA ASN A 173 -8.77 7.78 -7.95
C ASN A 173 -9.53 6.48 -8.27
N SER A 174 -9.13 5.77 -9.34
CA SER A 174 -9.70 4.46 -9.68
C SER A 174 -9.27 3.39 -8.71
N LEU A 175 -10.23 2.73 -8.04
CA LEU A 175 -10.04 1.52 -7.27
C LEU A 175 -9.84 0.34 -8.24
N ALA A 176 -8.79 -0.43 -8.04
CA ALA A 176 -8.41 -1.47 -8.98
C ALA A 176 -7.87 -2.72 -8.29
N VAL A 177 -8.01 -3.87 -8.97
CA VAL A 177 -7.45 -5.15 -8.49
C VAL A 177 -6.59 -5.81 -9.55
N ALA A 178 -5.52 -6.47 -9.10
CA ALA A 178 -4.68 -7.33 -9.93
C ALA A 178 -3.98 -8.39 -9.08
N GLY A 179 -3.99 -9.66 -9.54
CA GLY A 179 -3.57 -10.77 -8.69
C GLY A 179 -4.43 -10.80 -7.42
N GLU A 180 -3.81 -10.89 -6.29
CA GLU A 180 -4.43 -10.89 -4.95
C GLU A 180 -4.38 -9.51 -4.28
N MET A 181 -4.11 -8.46 -5.05
CA MET A 181 -3.90 -7.11 -4.54
C MET A 181 -5.01 -6.15 -4.97
N CYS A 182 -5.24 -5.16 -4.13
CA CYS A 182 -6.04 -3.97 -4.39
C CYS A 182 -5.14 -2.74 -4.41
N ALA A 183 -5.51 -1.73 -5.18
CA ALA A 183 -4.81 -0.44 -5.23
C ALA A 183 -5.77 0.67 -5.64
N VAL A 184 -5.33 1.92 -5.45
CA VAL A 184 -5.99 3.10 -6.02
C VAL A 184 -4.99 3.89 -6.84
N TYR A 185 -5.34 4.22 -8.06
CA TYR A 185 -4.54 5.11 -8.91
C TYR A 185 -4.73 6.56 -8.44
N PRO A 186 -3.76 7.21 -7.76
CA PRO A 186 -3.95 8.57 -7.26
C PRO A 186 -3.98 9.62 -8.38
N TRP A 187 -3.37 9.27 -9.53
CA TRP A 187 -3.26 10.11 -10.71
C TRP A 187 -3.69 9.37 -11.96
N GLU A 188 -4.08 10.13 -12.99
CA GLU A 188 -4.27 9.56 -14.31
C GLU A 188 -2.92 9.03 -14.83
N SER A 189 -2.88 7.75 -15.22
CA SER A 189 -1.67 7.08 -15.66
C SER A 189 -1.99 5.86 -16.52
N PRO A 190 -1.03 5.33 -17.29
CA PRO A 190 -1.17 4.00 -17.87
C PRO A 190 -1.31 2.93 -16.78
N GLY A 191 -2.08 1.87 -17.06
CA GLY A 191 -2.23 0.77 -16.11
C GLY A 191 -3.02 -0.42 -16.63
N GLY A 192 -2.67 -1.60 -16.11
CA GLY A 192 -3.27 -2.88 -16.52
C GLY A 192 -4.12 -3.56 -15.44
N TRP A 193 -4.49 -2.87 -14.38
CA TRP A 193 -5.34 -3.44 -13.34
C TRP A 193 -6.82 -3.32 -13.70
N ASN A 194 -7.64 -4.18 -13.11
CA ASN A 194 -9.08 -4.20 -13.32
C ASN A 194 -9.74 -3.14 -12.48
N LEU A 195 -10.39 -2.17 -13.12
CA LEU A 195 -11.03 -1.04 -12.46
C LEU A 195 -12.40 -1.43 -11.96
N LEU A 196 -12.60 -1.40 -10.64
CA LEU A 196 -13.82 -1.87 -9.99
C LEU A 196 -14.63 -0.75 -9.33
N GLY A 197 -14.08 0.46 -9.22
CA GLY A 197 -14.77 1.60 -8.63
C GLY A 197 -13.92 2.86 -8.71
N ARG A 198 -14.46 3.95 -8.18
CA ARG A 198 -13.73 5.22 -8.04
C ARG A 198 -14.04 5.89 -6.72
N THR A 199 -13.01 6.39 -6.03
CA THR A 199 -13.17 7.19 -4.80
C THR A 199 -13.11 8.68 -5.11
N PRO A 200 -13.92 9.54 -4.46
CA PRO A 200 -13.78 10.99 -4.56
C PRO A 200 -12.58 11.53 -3.78
N VAL A 201 -11.96 10.69 -2.93
CA VAL A 201 -10.88 11.09 -2.02
C VAL A 201 -9.55 11.15 -2.75
N GLN A 202 -8.87 12.28 -2.64
CA GLN A 202 -7.55 12.47 -3.21
C GLN A 202 -6.49 11.86 -2.29
N LEU A 203 -5.80 10.80 -2.76
CA LEU A 203 -4.81 10.07 -1.95
C LEU A 203 -3.43 10.72 -1.92
N PHE A 204 -3.19 11.72 -2.75
CA PHE A 204 -1.95 12.47 -2.77
C PHE A 204 -2.21 13.94 -3.06
N ASP A 205 -1.70 14.83 -2.19
CA ASP A 205 -1.84 16.28 -2.33
C ASP A 205 -0.58 16.98 -1.80
N LEU A 206 0.15 17.66 -2.69
CA LEU A 206 1.34 18.43 -2.34
C LEU A 206 1.07 19.62 -1.41
N LYS A 207 -0.17 20.08 -1.31
CA LYS A 207 -0.56 21.16 -0.38
C LYS A 207 -0.56 20.68 1.07
N GLN A 208 -0.57 19.39 1.31
CA GLN A 208 -0.50 18.80 2.65
C GLN A 208 0.95 18.75 3.13
N ALA A 209 1.39 19.83 3.77
CA ALA A 209 2.76 19.97 4.27
C ALA A 209 3.12 18.81 5.24
N GLY A 210 4.25 18.17 5.01
CA GLY A 210 4.77 17.09 5.85
C GLY A 210 4.24 15.68 5.55
N GLN A 211 3.04 15.54 4.97
CA GLN A 211 2.47 14.24 4.60
C GLN A 211 1.63 14.32 3.31
N PRO A 212 2.24 14.46 2.13
CA PRO A 212 1.50 14.54 0.87
C PRO A 212 0.67 13.29 0.56
N ALA A 213 1.21 12.09 0.81
CA ALA A 213 0.47 10.85 0.69
C ALA A 213 -0.47 10.67 1.88
N MET A 214 -1.76 10.43 1.60
CA MET A 214 -2.78 10.21 2.63
C MET A 214 -2.54 8.92 3.39
N LEU A 215 -2.26 7.85 2.64
CA LEU A 215 -2.03 6.51 3.18
C LEU A 215 -0.53 6.25 3.37
N ALA A 216 -0.21 5.42 4.35
CA ALA A 216 1.13 4.94 4.63
C ALA A 216 1.15 3.41 4.77
N ALA A 217 2.34 2.80 4.64
CA ALA A 217 2.49 1.38 4.92
C ALA A 217 2.04 1.07 6.36
N GLY A 218 1.28 -0.01 6.53
CA GLY A 218 0.66 -0.37 7.80
C GLY A 218 -0.78 0.11 7.96
N ASP A 219 -1.20 1.17 7.27
CA ASP A 219 -2.58 1.66 7.32
C ASP A 219 -3.58 0.58 6.88
N ARG A 220 -4.80 0.65 7.42
CA ARG A 220 -5.92 -0.22 7.08
C ARG A 220 -7.01 0.59 6.41
N VAL A 221 -7.63 0.03 5.39
CA VAL A 221 -8.67 0.68 4.58
C VAL A 221 -9.89 -0.21 4.52
N ARG A 222 -11.05 0.36 4.81
CA ARG A 222 -12.37 -0.22 4.51
C ARG A 222 -13.12 0.71 3.59
N TRP A 223 -13.78 0.13 2.61
CA TRP A 223 -14.60 0.87 1.65
C TRP A 223 -16.04 0.95 2.13
N TYR A 224 -16.74 2.04 1.77
CA TYR A 224 -18.19 2.10 1.85
C TYR A 224 -18.77 2.63 0.54
N PRO A 225 -19.96 2.11 0.11
CA PRO A 225 -20.51 2.47 -1.18
C PRO A 225 -21.14 3.86 -1.13
N VAL A 226 -21.02 4.59 -2.22
CA VAL A 226 -21.74 5.85 -2.45
C VAL A 226 -22.33 5.85 -3.86
N SER A 227 -23.48 6.53 -4.04
CA SER A 227 -24.04 6.79 -5.36
C SER A 227 -23.18 7.80 -6.15
N ARG A 228 -23.44 7.94 -7.45
CA ARG A 228 -22.77 8.94 -8.27
C ARG A 228 -23.01 10.36 -7.76
N ASP A 229 -24.24 10.69 -7.40
CA ASP A 229 -24.58 12.02 -6.87
C ASP A 229 -23.82 12.32 -5.56
N GLU A 230 -23.74 11.32 -4.68
CA GLU A 230 -22.99 11.43 -3.45
C GLU A 230 -21.48 11.53 -3.69
N TYR A 231 -20.94 10.79 -4.66
CA TYR A 231 -19.56 10.91 -5.09
C TYR A 231 -19.23 12.35 -5.53
N GLU A 232 -20.06 12.94 -6.40
CA GLU A 232 -19.87 14.29 -6.90
C GLU A 232 -19.97 15.34 -5.78
N ARG A 233 -20.92 15.17 -4.87
CA ARG A 233 -21.07 16.03 -3.69
C ARG A 233 -19.84 15.98 -2.78
N LEU A 234 -19.34 14.78 -2.47
CA LEU A 234 -18.13 14.59 -1.65
C LEU A 234 -16.90 15.17 -2.35
N GLN A 235 -16.77 14.95 -3.66
CA GLN A 235 -15.67 15.49 -4.43
C GLN A 235 -15.62 17.02 -4.38
N GLN A 236 -16.76 17.68 -4.51
CA GLN A 236 -16.87 19.15 -4.39
C GLN A 236 -16.48 19.63 -2.99
N GLN A 237 -16.96 18.97 -1.94
CA GLN A 237 -16.62 19.31 -0.55
C GLN A 237 -15.12 19.16 -0.25
N ILE A 238 -14.49 18.07 -0.74
CA ILE A 238 -13.06 17.82 -0.57
C ILE A 238 -12.25 18.90 -1.33
N GLN A 239 -12.60 19.17 -2.59
CA GLN A 239 -11.91 20.17 -3.41
C GLN A 239 -12.08 21.58 -2.86
N GLY A 240 -13.23 21.89 -2.31
CA GLY A 240 -13.53 23.16 -1.64
C GLY A 240 -12.94 23.29 -0.23
N GLY A 241 -12.28 22.26 0.28
CA GLY A 241 -11.68 22.24 1.65
C GLY A 241 -12.71 22.13 2.79
N ALA A 242 -13.98 21.90 2.49
CA ALA A 242 -15.04 21.75 3.51
C ALA A 242 -15.00 20.37 4.19
N LEU A 243 -14.39 19.37 3.53
CA LEU A 243 -14.24 18.02 4.07
C LEU A 243 -12.75 17.62 4.04
N PRO A 244 -12.03 17.77 5.17
CA PRO A 244 -10.63 17.39 5.25
C PRO A 244 -10.47 15.86 5.24
N ARG A 245 -9.31 15.38 4.81
CA ARG A 245 -9.01 13.94 4.69
C ARG A 245 -9.11 13.18 6.02
N GLU A 246 -8.84 13.85 7.12
CA GLU A 246 -8.93 13.31 8.48
C GLU A 246 -10.36 12.91 8.86
N SER A 247 -11.36 13.45 8.19
CA SER A 247 -12.78 13.07 8.37
C SER A 247 -13.06 11.59 8.01
N PHE A 248 -12.15 10.97 7.26
CA PHE A 248 -12.23 9.56 6.88
C PHE A 248 -11.46 8.63 7.82
N LEU A 249 -10.80 9.16 8.85
CA LEU A 249 -10.19 8.35 9.91
C LEU A 249 -11.28 7.74 10.78
N GLN A 250 -11.11 6.45 11.09
CA GLN A 250 -11.90 5.79 12.12
C GLN A 250 -11.20 6.01 13.46
N ALA A 251 -11.96 6.42 14.47
CA ALA A 251 -11.48 6.39 15.84
C ALA A 251 -11.11 4.94 16.21
N GLU A 252 -10.05 4.76 17.00
CA GLU A 252 -9.75 3.46 17.59
C GLU A 252 -10.96 3.01 18.40
N GLU A 253 -11.58 1.89 18.05
CA GLU A 253 -12.50 1.22 18.93
C GLU A 253 -11.72 0.88 20.21
N GLN A 254 -12.00 1.59 21.29
CA GLN A 254 -11.55 1.19 22.61
C GLN A 254 -12.09 -0.23 22.83
N THR A 255 -11.25 -1.22 22.64
CA THR A 255 -11.52 -2.57 23.12
C THR A 255 -11.65 -2.45 24.63
N CYS A 256 -12.89 -2.42 25.12
CA CYS A 256 -13.16 -2.58 26.54
C CYS A 256 -12.56 -3.94 26.96
N PRO A 257 -11.63 -4.00 27.91
CA PRO A 257 -11.19 -5.28 28.42
C PRO A 257 -12.36 -5.95 29.12
N ALA A 258 -12.65 -7.19 28.70
CA ALA A 258 -13.62 -8.07 29.34
C ALA A 258 -13.13 -8.53 30.70
#